data_4997a9a22b968cc30cad62d64404f962
#
_entry.id   4997a9a22b968cc30cad62d64404f962
#
_cell.length_a   1.000
_cell.length_b   1.000
_cell.length_c   1.000
_cell.angle_alpha   90.00
_cell.angle_beta   90.00
_cell.angle_gamma   90.00
#
_symmetry.space_group_name_H-M   'P 1'
#
loop_
_entity.id
_entity.type
_entity.pdbx_description
1 polymer ?
#
loop_
_entity_poly.entity_id
_entity_poly.type
_entity_poly.pdbx_seq_one_letter_code
_entity_poly.pdbx_strand_id
1 'polypeptide(L)'
;MTTWRAAELVAVRAETDTARTLTLRVERWPGHLPGQHVDVRLTAPDGYQAERSYSLASPADGDLIELTVQRVPDGEVSGYLVDGLEVGERIEIRGPVGGWFVWNPERDGPALLVAGGSGIVPIMSMLRARRRAGVGKPVRVIYALRDPGQLFYRDELAADPDLFLAYSRAAPPGDPRPPARLSGAELTDHGLTPSPELTCYVCGPTGFVESVSAALVSIGHEPARVRTERFGPSGR
;
A
#
# COMPACT_ATOMS: atom_id res chain seq x y z
N MET A 1 -3.01 23.29 -9.17
CA MET A 1 -2.73 23.17 -7.71
C MET A 1 -3.83 22.31 -7.11
N THR A 2 -3.48 21.23 -6.43
CA THR A 2 -4.43 20.40 -5.67
C THR A 2 -4.90 21.19 -4.45
N THR A 3 -6.22 21.36 -4.29
CA THR A 3 -6.83 22.08 -3.16
C THR A 3 -7.18 21.09 -2.04
N TRP A 4 -7.20 21.54 -0.79
CA TRP A 4 -7.74 20.82 0.34
C TRP A 4 -9.26 20.63 0.17
N ARG A 5 -9.74 19.43 0.49
CA ARG A 5 -11.15 19.03 0.41
C ARG A 5 -11.57 18.41 1.73
N ALA A 6 -12.81 18.62 2.12
CA ALA A 6 -13.40 17.86 3.20
C ALA A 6 -13.68 16.43 2.75
N ALA A 7 -13.32 15.47 3.58
CA ALA A 7 -13.56 14.04 3.41
C ALA A 7 -14.32 13.52 4.62
N GLU A 8 -15.52 13.00 4.40
CA GLU A 8 -16.39 12.47 5.46
C GLU A 8 -16.14 10.97 5.62
N LEU A 9 -15.87 10.52 6.84
CA LEU A 9 -15.78 9.09 7.14
C LEU A 9 -17.16 8.44 7.06
N VAL A 10 -17.34 7.49 6.15
CA VAL A 10 -18.62 6.80 5.93
C VAL A 10 -18.63 5.35 6.39
N ALA A 11 -17.47 4.71 6.46
CA ALA A 11 -17.33 3.35 7.00
C ALA A 11 -15.90 3.09 7.52
N VAL A 12 -15.80 2.14 8.44
CA VAL A 12 -14.53 1.66 9.02
C VAL A 12 -14.51 0.14 9.00
N ARG A 13 -13.37 -0.43 8.64
CA ARG A 13 -13.11 -1.87 8.74
C ARG A 13 -11.79 -2.10 9.46
N ALA A 14 -11.78 -2.93 10.49
CA ALA A 14 -10.55 -3.36 11.16
C ALA A 14 -9.76 -4.29 10.21
N GLU A 15 -8.47 -4.04 10.07
CA GLU A 15 -7.53 -4.92 9.35
C GLU A 15 -6.71 -5.75 10.36
N THR A 16 -6.24 -5.12 11.41
CA THR A 16 -5.50 -5.72 12.53
C THR A 16 -5.82 -4.94 13.82
N ASP A 17 -5.25 -5.33 14.95
CA ASP A 17 -5.38 -4.59 16.23
C ASP A 17 -4.85 -3.15 16.15
N THR A 18 -4.01 -2.84 15.16
CA THR A 18 -3.35 -1.55 15.02
C THR A 18 -3.64 -0.86 13.68
N ALA A 19 -4.48 -1.44 12.83
CA ALA A 19 -4.76 -0.88 11.51
C ALA A 19 -6.24 -0.96 11.14
N ARG A 20 -6.72 0.09 10.48
CA ARG A 20 -8.09 0.20 9.97
C ARG A 20 -8.11 0.70 8.53
N THR A 21 -9.04 0.19 7.75
CA THR A 21 -9.44 0.77 6.47
C THR A 21 -10.58 1.74 6.70
N LEU A 22 -10.37 2.99 6.26
CA LEU A 22 -11.32 4.09 6.33
C LEU A 22 -11.90 4.32 4.94
N THR A 23 -13.22 4.23 4.79
CA THR A 23 -13.90 4.64 3.57
C THR A 23 -14.35 6.08 3.75
N LEU A 24 -13.86 6.96 2.88
CA LEU A 24 -14.11 8.39 2.91
C LEU A 24 -14.93 8.82 1.68
N ARG A 25 -15.94 9.67 1.89
CA ARG A 25 -16.65 10.36 0.83
C ARG A 25 -16.04 11.74 0.61
N VAL A 26 -15.63 12.00 -0.62
CA VAL A 26 -15.01 13.27 -1.03
C VAL A 26 -15.78 13.83 -2.21
N GLU A 27 -16.61 14.83 -1.97
CA GLU A 27 -17.44 15.42 -3.02
C GLU A 27 -16.62 15.90 -4.23
N ARG A 28 -17.08 15.51 -5.42
CA ARG A 28 -16.40 15.86 -6.68
C ARG A 28 -14.95 15.41 -6.70
N TRP A 29 -14.70 14.19 -6.21
CA TRP A 29 -13.36 13.59 -6.31
C TRP A 29 -12.95 13.45 -7.78
N PRO A 30 -11.76 13.91 -8.21
CA PRO A 30 -11.36 13.90 -9.62
C PRO A 30 -11.00 12.50 -10.16
N GLY A 31 -11.16 11.45 -9.36
CA GLY A 31 -10.58 10.14 -9.63
C GLY A 31 -9.11 10.08 -9.28
N HIS A 32 -8.54 8.88 -9.36
CA HIS A 32 -7.12 8.65 -9.11
C HIS A 32 -6.63 7.38 -9.81
N LEU A 33 -5.31 7.25 -9.94
CA LEU A 33 -4.66 6.06 -10.46
C LEU A 33 -4.21 5.14 -9.32
N PRO A 34 -4.26 3.80 -9.52
CA PRO A 34 -3.76 2.85 -8.53
C PRO A 34 -2.29 3.11 -8.20
N GLY A 35 -1.97 3.21 -6.90
CA GLY A 35 -0.64 3.55 -6.40
C GLY A 35 -0.45 5.03 -6.04
N GLN A 36 -1.42 5.90 -6.29
CA GLN A 36 -1.40 7.28 -5.80
C GLN A 36 -1.76 7.37 -4.32
N HIS A 37 -1.48 8.52 -3.72
CA HIS A 37 -1.75 8.84 -2.32
C HIS A 37 -2.49 10.17 -2.17
N VAL A 38 -2.93 10.44 -0.95
CA VAL A 38 -3.43 11.74 -0.51
C VAL A 38 -2.64 12.22 0.69
N ASP A 39 -2.54 13.53 0.87
CA ASP A 39 -2.15 14.12 2.13
C ASP A 39 -3.39 14.30 2.99
N VAL A 40 -3.32 13.90 4.25
CA VAL A 40 -4.33 14.13 5.29
C VAL A 40 -3.82 15.21 6.22
N ARG A 41 -4.66 16.19 6.52
CA ARG A 41 -4.38 17.24 7.50
C ARG A 41 -5.41 17.19 8.62
N LEU A 42 -4.90 17.24 9.84
CA LEU A 42 -5.69 17.46 11.04
C LEU A 42 -5.37 18.83 11.60
N THR A 43 -6.38 19.55 12.04
CA THR A 43 -6.25 20.87 12.67
C THR A 43 -6.79 20.79 14.09
N ALA A 44 -5.92 21.04 15.07
CA ALA A 44 -6.30 21.10 16.48
C ALA A 44 -7.07 22.41 16.79
N PRO A 45 -7.82 22.48 17.91
CA PRO A 45 -8.61 23.67 18.27
C PRO A 45 -7.78 24.95 18.44
N ASP A 46 -6.51 24.84 18.77
CA ASP A 46 -5.56 25.96 18.90
C ASP A 46 -4.95 26.41 17.54
N GLY A 47 -5.35 25.74 16.44
CA GLY A 47 -4.86 26.03 15.09
C GLY A 47 -3.59 25.26 14.68
N TYR A 48 -3.01 24.44 15.56
CA TYR A 48 -1.90 23.54 15.19
C TYR A 48 -2.33 22.57 14.09
N GLN A 49 -1.47 22.34 13.13
CA GLN A 49 -1.75 21.44 11.99
C GLN A 49 -0.69 20.34 11.86
N ALA A 50 -1.16 19.14 11.68
CA ALA A 50 -0.33 17.97 11.38
C ALA A 50 -0.75 17.36 10.04
N GLU A 51 0.22 17.13 9.15
CA GLU A 51 -0.01 16.55 7.82
C GLU A 51 0.75 15.23 7.66
N ARG A 52 0.10 14.22 7.05
CA ARG A 52 0.74 12.94 6.68
C ARG A 52 0.14 12.42 5.38
N SER A 53 0.99 11.78 4.59
CA SER A 53 0.58 11.14 3.34
C SER A 53 0.12 9.72 3.57
N TYR A 54 -0.99 9.32 2.93
CA TYR A 54 -1.55 7.97 2.97
C TYR A 54 -1.88 7.50 1.57
N SER A 55 -1.40 6.30 1.22
CA SER A 55 -1.72 5.67 -0.06
C SER A 55 -3.19 5.32 -0.15
N LEU A 56 -3.75 5.50 -1.35
CA LEU A 56 -5.10 5.06 -1.67
C LEU A 56 -5.13 3.53 -1.78
N ALA A 57 -6.06 2.91 -1.06
CA ALA A 57 -6.20 1.45 -0.97
C ALA A 57 -7.14 0.88 -2.03
N SER A 58 -7.98 1.72 -2.63
CA SER A 58 -8.96 1.33 -3.66
C SER A 58 -8.63 1.95 -5.02
N PRO A 59 -9.10 1.37 -6.14
CA PRO A 59 -9.21 2.11 -7.39
C PRO A 59 -10.30 3.18 -7.27
N ALA A 60 -10.27 4.18 -8.15
CA ALA A 60 -11.26 5.25 -8.17
C ALA A 60 -12.70 4.70 -8.32
N ASP A 61 -13.63 5.20 -7.48
CA ASP A 61 -15.02 4.77 -7.45
C ASP A 61 -15.95 5.95 -7.08
N GLY A 62 -16.25 6.78 -8.07
CA GLY A 62 -17.01 8.01 -7.85
C GLY A 62 -16.36 8.91 -6.80
N ASP A 63 -17.15 9.30 -5.80
CA ASP A 63 -16.70 10.15 -4.70
C ASP A 63 -16.15 9.37 -3.48
N LEU A 64 -16.00 8.04 -3.59
CA LEU A 64 -15.46 7.21 -2.51
C LEU A 64 -13.98 6.90 -2.73
N ILE A 65 -13.22 7.00 -1.64
CA ILE A 65 -11.83 6.57 -1.56
C ILE A 65 -11.62 5.73 -0.31
N GLU A 66 -10.63 4.84 -0.33
CA GLU A 66 -10.22 4.08 0.86
C GLU A 66 -8.78 4.41 1.24
N LEU A 67 -8.56 4.63 2.54
CA LEU A 67 -7.24 4.72 3.15
C LEU A 67 -7.10 3.61 4.17
N THR A 68 -6.01 2.84 4.12
CA THR A 68 -5.69 1.92 5.21
C THR A 68 -4.56 2.48 6.03
N VAL A 69 -4.87 2.76 7.28
CA VAL A 69 -3.99 3.45 8.22
C VAL A 69 -3.53 2.48 9.30
N GLN A 70 -2.22 2.39 9.48
CA GLN A 70 -1.61 1.72 10.63
C GLN A 70 -1.23 2.76 11.67
N ARG A 71 -1.64 2.53 12.92
CA ARG A 71 -1.24 3.35 14.06
C ARG A 71 0.28 3.23 14.27
N VAL A 72 0.95 4.37 14.27
CA VAL A 72 2.37 4.48 14.63
C VAL A 72 2.44 4.90 16.10
N PRO A 73 3.31 4.28 16.94
CA PRO A 73 3.55 4.77 18.29
C PRO A 73 3.88 6.26 18.29
N ASP A 74 3.23 7.04 19.16
CA ASP A 74 3.38 8.49 19.28
C ASP A 74 3.03 9.29 18.01
N GLY A 75 2.36 8.65 17.04
CA GLY A 75 1.92 9.28 15.80
C GLY A 75 0.57 9.99 15.96
N GLU A 76 0.55 11.33 16.01
CA GLU A 76 -0.65 12.14 16.19
C GLU A 76 -1.74 11.85 15.14
N VAL A 77 -1.38 11.95 13.85
CA VAL A 77 -2.36 11.77 12.76
C VAL A 77 -2.83 10.32 12.69
N SER A 78 -1.92 9.35 12.71
CA SER A 78 -2.29 7.93 12.63
C SER A 78 -3.06 7.47 13.86
N GLY A 79 -2.72 7.97 15.05
CA GLY A 79 -3.46 7.70 16.28
C GLY A 79 -4.91 8.20 16.20
N TYR A 80 -5.10 9.45 15.79
CA TYR A 80 -6.45 10.00 15.62
C TYR A 80 -7.26 9.23 14.56
N LEU A 81 -6.67 8.95 13.40
CA LEU A 81 -7.36 8.24 12.32
C LEU A 81 -7.77 6.80 12.69
N VAL A 82 -6.99 6.13 13.54
CA VAL A 82 -7.26 4.75 13.94
C VAL A 82 -8.17 4.68 15.18
N ASP A 83 -7.95 5.54 16.17
CA ASP A 83 -8.59 5.41 17.47
C ASP A 83 -9.68 6.47 17.73
N GLY A 84 -9.57 7.67 17.12
CA GLY A 84 -10.40 8.83 17.45
C GLY A 84 -11.44 9.21 16.38
N LEU A 85 -11.19 8.94 15.09
CA LEU A 85 -12.10 9.38 14.04
C LEU A 85 -13.35 8.49 13.98
N GLU A 86 -14.54 9.10 14.06
CA GLU A 86 -15.84 8.43 14.06
C GLU A 86 -16.59 8.62 12.72
N VAL A 87 -17.50 7.66 12.40
CA VAL A 87 -18.34 7.74 11.20
C VAL A 87 -19.22 9.00 11.26
N GLY A 88 -19.23 9.77 10.17
CA GLY A 88 -19.90 11.07 10.05
C GLY A 88 -18.96 12.26 10.27
N GLU A 89 -17.80 12.07 10.89
CA GLU A 89 -16.81 13.12 11.05
C GLU A 89 -16.05 13.42 9.76
N ARG A 90 -15.42 14.58 9.71
CA ARG A 90 -14.72 15.09 8.52
C ARG A 90 -13.28 15.42 8.84
N ILE A 91 -12.41 15.05 7.91
CA ILE A 91 -11.00 15.42 7.87
C ILE A 91 -10.70 16.18 6.57
N GLU A 92 -9.56 16.84 6.51
CA GLU A 92 -9.11 17.49 5.28
C GLU A 92 -8.14 16.61 4.54
N ILE A 93 -8.34 16.48 3.22
CA ILE A 93 -7.42 15.77 2.34
C ILE A 93 -7.01 16.63 1.15
N ARG A 94 -5.83 16.36 0.63
CA ARG A 94 -5.32 16.95 -0.61
C ARG A 94 -4.81 15.85 -1.52
N GLY A 95 -5.28 15.84 -2.75
CA GLY A 95 -4.87 14.81 -3.72
C GLY A 95 -5.78 14.73 -4.94
N PRO A 96 -5.61 13.69 -5.78
CA PRO A 96 -4.56 12.66 -5.66
C PRO A 96 -3.17 13.23 -5.94
N VAL A 97 -2.14 12.63 -5.33
CA VAL A 97 -0.73 12.99 -5.48
C VAL A 97 0.06 11.75 -5.92
N GLY A 98 1.17 11.97 -6.62
CA GLY A 98 2.05 10.91 -7.11
C GLY A 98 1.79 10.55 -8.57
N GLY A 99 2.80 9.99 -9.22
CA GLY A 99 2.73 9.58 -10.64
C GLY A 99 3.82 8.57 -11.02
N TRP A 100 4.85 8.42 -10.18
CA TRP A 100 5.92 7.47 -10.43
C TRP A 100 5.54 6.03 -10.00
N PHE A 101 4.86 5.89 -8.88
CA PHE A 101 4.44 4.59 -8.31
C PHE A 101 3.01 4.22 -8.73
N VAL A 102 2.67 4.39 -10.00
CA VAL A 102 1.35 4.06 -10.55
C VAL A 102 1.43 2.94 -11.56
N TRP A 103 0.42 2.06 -11.52
CA TRP A 103 0.24 0.98 -12.46
C TRP A 103 -1.21 0.95 -12.97
N ASN A 104 -1.35 1.01 -14.29
CA ASN A 104 -2.63 0.86 -14.96
C ASN A 104 -2.71 -0.53 -15.61
N PRO A 105 -3.55 -1.46 -15.11
CA PRO A 105 -3.61 -2.82 -15.62
C PRO A 105 -4.05 -2.92 -17.09
N GLU A 106 -4.74 -1.93 -17.63
CA GLU A 106 -5.17 -1.91 -19.03
C GLU A 106 -4.05 -1.51 -19.99
N ARG A 107 -3.16 -0.63 -19.57
CA ARG A 107 -2.13 0.01 -20.41
C ARG A 107 -0.73 -0.53 -20.17
N ASP A 108 -0.39 -0.77 -18.90
CA ASP A 108 0.97 -1.15 -18.50
C ASP A 108 1.22 -2.66 -18.73
N GLY A 109 2.48 -3.05 -18.76
CA GLY A 109 2.93 -4.44 -18.90
C GLY A 109 2.74 -5.29 -17.65
N PRO A 110 3.37 -6.48 -17.60
CA PRO A 110 3.41 -7.33 -16.42
C PRO A 110 3.96 -6.59 -15.20
N ALA A 111 3.55 -7.01 -14.00
CA ALA A 111 3.97 -6.36 -12.76
C ALA A 111 4.42 -7.36 -11.68
N LEU A 112 5.55 -7.08 -11.05
CA LEU A 112 5.97 -7.70 -9.80
C LEU A 112 5.73 -6.69 -8.67
N LEU A 113 4.82 -7.04 -7.76
CA LEU A 113 4.36 -6.19 -6.67
C LEU A 113 4.95 -6.69 -5.35
N VAL A 114 5.85 -5.93 -4.73
CA VAL A 114 6.56 -6.35 -3.51
C VAL A 114 6.25 -5.39 -2.37
N ALA A 115 5.57 -5.89 -1.35
CA ALA A 115 5.13 -5.12 -0.19
C ALA A 115 5.89 -5.49 1.09
N GLY A 116 6.23 -4.49 1.89
CA GLY A 116 6.70 -4.65 3.27
C GLY A 116 5.73 -4.00 4.26
N GLY A 117 5.07 -4.80 5.12
CA GLY A 117 4.10 -4.28 6.11
C GLY A 117 2.99 -3.44 5.46
N SER A 118 2.76 -2.22 5.95
CA SER A 118 1.76 -1.30 5.38
C SER A 118 2.01 -0.88 3.93
N GLY A 119 3.17 -1.21 3.35
CA GLY A 119 3.43 -1.06 1.91
C GLY A 119 2.52 -1.86 1.00
N ILE A 120 1.72 -2.77 1.55
CA ILE A 120 0.67 -3.48 0.81
C ILE A 120 -0.47 -2.55 0.36
N VAL A 121 -0.67 -1.40 0.99
CA VAL A 121 -1.82 -0.51 0.74
C VAL A 121 -1.90 -0.03 -0.72
N PRO A 122 -0.89 0.63 -1.30
CA PRO A 122 -0.95 1.03 -2.71
C PRO A 122 -0.99 -0.18 -3.66
N ILE A 123 -0.41 -1.31 -3.27
CA ILE A 123 -0.44 -2.56 -4.03
C ILE A 123 -1.86 -3.13 -4.07
N MET A 124 -2.63 -3.05 -2.98
CA MET A 124 -4.04 -3.44 -2.98
C MET A 124 -4.87 -2.62 -3.97
N SER A 125 -4.63 -1.32 -4.08
CA SER A 125 -5.27 -0.50 -5.11
C SER A 125 -4.98 -1.03 -6.53
N MET A 126 -3.74 -1.43 -6.81
CA MET A 126 -3.34 -2.03 -8.08
C MET A 126 -4.02 -3.39 -8.33
N LEU A 127 -4.06 -4.26 -7.33
CA LEU A 127 -4.71 -5.57 -7.42
C LEU A 127 -6.23 -5.46 -7.64
N ARG A 128 -6.88 -4.57 -6.91
CA ARG A 128 -8.31 -4.30 -7.06
C ARG A 128 -8.63 -3.71 -8.43
N ALA A 129 -7.77 -2.82 -8.96
CA ALA A 129 -7.90 -2.30 -10.31
C ALA A 129 -7.74 -3.41 -11.37
N ARG A 130 -6.77 -4.31 -11.21
CA ARG A 130 -6.58 -5.48 -12.09
C ARG A 130 -7.83 -6.38 -12.11
N ARG A 131 -8.37 -6.70 -10.94
CA ARG A 131 -9.58 -7.53 -10.81
C ARG A 131 -10.78 -6.86 -11.48
N ARG A 132 -10.95 -5.53 -11.30
CA ARG A 132 -12.02 -4.75 -11.94
C ARG A 132 -11.88 -4.69 -13.46
N ALA A 133 -10.67 -4.55 -13.98
CA ALA A 133 -10.40 -4.50 -15.42
C ALA A 133 -10.52 -5.87 -16.11
N GLY A 134 -10.43 -6.98 -15.37
CA GLY A 134 -10.51 -8.34 -15.93
C GLY A 134 -9.37 -8.71 -16.88
N VAL A 135 -8.22 -8.01 -16.80
CA VAL A 135 -7.09 -8.23 -17.72
C VAL A 135 -6.18 -9.34 -17.22
N GLY A 136 -5.80 -10.25 -18.12
CA GLY A 136 -4.97 -11.44 -17.83
C GLY A 136 -3.46 -11.21 -17.87
N LYS A 137 -2.95 -9.99 -17.67
CA LYS A 137 -1.50 -9.74 -17.64
C LYS A 137 -0.85 -10.45 -16.45
N PRO A 138 0.35 -11.04 -16.60
CA PRO A 138 1.06 -11.68 -15.52
C PRO A 138 1.33 -10.69 -14.37
N VAL A 139 0.95 -11.07 -13.18
CA VAL A 139 1.23 -10.35 -11.94
C VAL A 139 1.70 -11.35 -10.90
N ARG A 140 2.66 -10.98 -10.08
CA ARG A 140 3.04 -11.69 -8.86
C ARG A 140 3.07 -10.71 -7.70
N VAL A 141 2.66 -11.18 -6.54
CA VAL A 141 2.63 -10.40 -5.31
C VAL A 141 3.50 -11.09 -4.27
N ILE A 142 4.47 -10.37 -3.74
CA ILE A 142 5.29 -10.82 -2.61
C ILE A 142 4.99 -9.88 -1.44
N TYR A 143 4.43 -10.42 -0.36
CA TYR A 143 4.09 -9.63 0.80
C TYR A 143 4.90 -10.08 2.02
N ALA A 144 5.87 -9.25 2.40
CA ALA A 144 6.73 -9.47 3.56
C ALA A 144 6.17 -8.77 4.80
N LEU A 145 6.00 -9.51 5.89
CA LEU A 145 5.47 -9.00 7.16
C LEU A 145 6.19 -9.69 8.34
N ARG A 146 5.98 -9.16 9.54
CA ARG A 146 6.64 -9.69 10.73
C ARG A 146 6.02 -11.00 11.20
N ASP A 147 4.70 -11.03 11.27
CA ASP A 147 3.90 -12.12 11.80
C ASP A 147 2.47 -12.09 11.23
N PRO A 148 1.68 -13.17 11.37
CA PRO A 148 0.33 -13.26 10.83
C PRO A 148 -0.65 -12.23 11.40
N GLY A 149 -0.41 -11.69 12.59
CA GLY A 149 -1.24 -10.65 13.21
C GLY A 149 -1.15 -9.30 12.50
N GLN A 150 -0.15 -9.11 11.63
CA GLN A 150 0.05 -7.89 10.84
C GLN A 150 -0.40 -8.01 9.39
N LEU A 151 -1.11 -9.08 9.03
CA LEU A 151 -1.62 -9.31 7.68
C LEU A 151 -2.86 -8.46 7.42
N PHE A 152 -2.74 -7.41 6.61
CA PHE A 152 -3.86 -6.61 6.11
C PHE A 152 -4.57 -7.34 4.99
N TYR A 153 -5.85 -7.04 4.80
CA TYR A 153 -6.69 -7.58 3.72
C TYR A 153 -6.71 -9.11 3.66
N ARG A 154 -6.64 -9.76 4.81
CA ARG A 154 -6.50 -11.22 4.95
C ARG A 154 -7.45 -11.98 4.04
N ASP A 155 -8.74 -11.66 4.06
CA ASP A 155 -9.77 -12.38 3.32
C ASP A 155 -9.65 -12.16 1.81
N GLU A 156 -9.29 -10.94 1.38
CA GLU A 156 -9.08 -10.65 -0.04
C GLU A 156 -7.82 -11.32 -0.60
N LEU A 157 -6.77 -11.41 0.20
CA LEU A 157 -5.50 -11.97 -0.20
C LEU A 157 -5.46 -13.50 -0.10
N ALA A 158 -6.26 -14.12 0.78
CA ALA A 158 -6.30 -15.57 0.95
C ALA A 158 -6.68 -16.32 -0.34
N ALA A 159 -7.46 -15.71 -1.23
CA ALA A 159 -7.89 -16.27 -2.49
C ALA A 159 -7.01 -15.88 -3.69
N ASP A 160 -5.93 -15.12 -3.49
CA ASP A 160 -5.07 -14.66 -4.58
C ASP A 160 -4.00 -15.71 -4.90
N PRO A 161 -4.07 -16.39 -6.06
CA PRO A 161 -3.13 -17.46 -6.42
C PRO A 161 -1.73 -16.94 -6.76
N ASP A 162 -1.61 -15.64 -6.96
CA ASP A 162 -0.36 -14.97 -7.34
C ASP A 162 0.40 -14.43 -6.12
N LEU A 163 -0.08 -14.69 -4.88
CA LEU A 163 0.49 -14.19 -3.64
C LEU A 163 1.50 -15.16 -3.01
N PHE A 164 2.65 -14.63 -2.63
CA PHE A 164 3.61 -15.25 -1.73
C PHE A 164 3.74 -14.43 -0.44
N LEU A 165 3.52 -15.08 0.73
CA LEU A 165 3.66 -14.47 2.05
C LEU A 165 5.03 -14.82 2.65
N ALA A 166 5.78 -13.82 3.09
CA ALA A 166 7.10 -13.99 3.71
C ALA A 166 7.10 -13.43 5.15
N TYR A 167 6.98 -14.30 6.14
CA TYR A 167 7.02 -13.93 7.55
C TYR A 167 8.46 -13.83 8.06
N SER A 168 8.79 -12.73 8.76
CA SER A 168 10.17 -12.47 9.18
C SER A 168 10.47 -12.77 10.65
N ARG A 169 9.45 -12.88 11.52
CA ARG A 169 9.62 -13.14 12.97
C ARG A 169 8.86 -14.36 13.46
N ALA A 170 7.60 -14.50 13.05
CA ALA A 170 6.77 -15.64 13.39
C ALA A 170 5.90 -16.00 12.18
N ALA A 171 5.79 -17.28 11.88
CA ALA A 171 4.93 -17.82 10.83
C ALA A 171 3.73 -18.57 11.44
N PRO A 172 2.64 -18.77 10.69
CA PRO A 172 1.54 -19.61 11.15
C PRO A 172 2.00 -21.06 11.41
N PRO A 173 1.35 -21.78 12.31
CA PRO A 173 1.60 -23.20 12.48
C PRO A 173 1.47 -23.97 11.16
N GLY A 174 2.49 -24.77 10.82
CA GLY A 174 2.49 -25.57 9.59
C GLY A 174 2.98 -24.82 8.33
N ASP A 175 3.39 -23.58 8.44
CA ASP A 175 4.04 -22.87 7.32
C ASP A 175 5.38 -23.56 6.99
N PRO A 176 5.60 -24.02 5.74
CA PRO A 176 6.84 -24.68 5.36
C PRO A 176 8.05 -23.73 5.33
N ARG A 177 7.81 -22.43 5.24
CA ARG A 177 8.85 -21.41 5.24
C ARG A 177 9.24 -21.01 6.67
N PRO A 178 10.50 -21.20 7.10
CA PRO A 178 10.95 -20.70 8.40
C PRO A 178 10.92 -19.17 8.41
N PRO A 179 10.60 -18.54 9.56
CA PRO A 179 10.63 -17.08 9.69
C PRO A 179 12.01 -16.51 9.34
N ALA A 180 12.07 -15.71 8.29
CA ALA A 180 13.30 -15.06 7.83
C ALA A 180 12.96 -13.78 7.02
N ARG A 181 13.92 -12.88 6.87
CA ARG A 181 13.80 -11.76 5.92
C ARG A 181 13.69 -12.31 4.49
N LEU A 182 12.95 -11.61 3.64
CA LEU A 182 12.84 -11.93 2.23
C LEU A 182 14.22 -11.91 1.57
N SER A 183 14.56 -13.00 0.87
CA SER A 183 15.85 -13.22 0.22
C SER A 183 15.78 -12.99 -1.29
N GLY A 184 16.95 -12.82 -1.94
CA GLY A 184 17.04 -12.73 -3.39
C GLY A 184 16.61 -14.02 -4.10
N ALA A 185 16.86 -15.20 -3.51
CA ALA A 185 16.39 -16.47 -4.05
C ALA A 185 14.86 -16.54 -4.08
N GLU A 186 14.17 -16.12 -3.01
CA GLU A 186 12.71 -16.07 -2.97
C GLU A 186 12.13 -15.05 -3.96
N LEU A 187 12.82 -13.93 -4.21
CA LEU A 187 12.43 -12.99 -5.26
C LEU A 187 12.52 -13.63 -6.66
N THR A 188 13.48 -14.51 -6.89
CA THR A 188 13.60 -15.27 -8.14
C THR A 188 12.52 -16.35 -8.25
N ASP A 189 12.30 -17.13 -7.18
CA ASP A 189 11.41 -18.30 -7.18
C ASP A 189 9.94 -17.93 -7.23
N HIS A 190 9.56 -16.84 -6.56
CA HIS A 190 8.16 -16.37 -6.42
C HIS A 190 7.86 -15.12 -7.25
N GLY A 191 8.86 -14.50 -7.85
CA GLY A 191 8.69 -13.34 -8.72
C GLY A 191 8.35 -13.68 -10.16
N LEU A 192 8.65 -12.74 -11.03
CA LEU A 192 8.57 -12.90 -12.49
C LEU A 192 9.98 -12.79 -13.07
N THR A 193 10.25 -13.58 -14.10
CA THR A 193 11.52 -13.49 -14.84
C THR A 193 11.73 -12.08 -15.39
N PRO A 194 12.92 -11.49 -15.21
CA PRO A 194 13.22 -10.17 -15.76
C PRO A 194 12.93 -10.06 -17.24
N SER A 195 12.25 -9.01 -17.65
CA SER A 195 11.98 -8.68 -19.06
C SER A 195 11.87 -7.17 -19.26
N PRO A 196 12.07 -6.65 -20.47
CA PRO A 196 11.97 -5.22 -20.76
C PRO A 196 10.58 -4.62 -20.51
N GLU A 197 9.53 -5.45 -20.50
CA GLU A 197 8.15 -5.00 -20.28
C GLU A 197 7.73 -5.05 -18.82
N LEU A 198 8.41 -5.84 -17.98
CA LEU A 198 8.09 -6.04 -16.58
C LEU A 198 8.49 -4.81 -15.75
N THR A 199 7.56 -4.33 -14.96
CA THR A 199 7.84 -3.29 -13.95
C THR A 199 7.70 -3.87 -12.54
N CYS A 200 8.70 -3.63 -11.69
CA CYS A 200 8.68 -4.01 -10.29
C CYS A 200 8.23 -2.80 -9.44
N TYR A 201 7.27 -3.01 -8.57
CA TYR A 201 6.77 -2.00 -7.62
C TYR A 201 7.12 -2.46 -6.21
N VAL A 202 7.98 -1.71 -5.52
CA VAL A 202 8.46 -2.06 -4.17
C VAL A 202 8.01 -0.98 -3.19
N CYS A 203 7.19 -1.35 -2.21
CA CYS A 203 6.67 -0.42 -1.22
C CYS A 203 6.83 -0.95 0.21
N GLY A 204 7.23 -0.07 1.14
CA GLY A 204 7.41 -0.42 2.55
C GLY A 204 8.39 0.48 3.29
N PRO A 205 8.90 0.02 4.45
CA PRO A 205 9.94 0.74 5.20
C PRO A 205 11.22 0.93 4.39
N THR A 206 11.91 2.05 4.59
CA THR A 206 13.11 2.43 3.81
C THR A 206 14.12 1.29 3.66
N GLY A 207 14.55 0.66 4.75
CA GLY A 207 15.54 -0.42 4.67
C GLY A 207 15.04 -1.68 3.95
N PHE A 208 13.72 -1.96 3.98
CA PHE A 208 13.11 -3.03 3.19
C PHE A 208 13.16 -2.69 1.70
N VAL A 209 12.72 -1.49 1.33
CA VAL A 209 12.69 -1.05 -0.08
C VAL A 209 14.10 -1.06 -0.68
N GLU A 210 15.10 -0.55 0.03
CA GLU A 210 16.49 -0.55 -0.43
C GLU A 210 17.04 -1.96 -0.63
N SER A 211 16.83 -2.85 0.34
CA SER A 211 17.30 -4.23 0.26
C SER A 211 16.65 -5.00 -0.90
N VAL A 212 15.32 -4.89 -1.05
CA VAL A 212 14.58 -5.57 -2.12
C VAL A 212 14.94 -5.00 -3.49
N SER A 213 15.04 -3.68 -3.63
CA SER A 213 15.38 -3.04 -4.90
C SER A 213 16.78 -3.43 -5.36
N ALA A 214 17.77 -3.46 -4.45
CA ALA A 214 19.11 -3.91 -4.77
C ALA A 214 19.13 -5.39 -5.19
N ALA A 215 18.36 -6.25 -4.50
CA ALA A 215 18.24 -7.66 -4.85
C ALA A 215 17.59 -7.86 -6.23
N LEU A 216 16.50 -7.13 -6.55
CA LEU A 216 15.85 -7.18 -7.87
C LEU A 216 16.81 -6.79 -8.99
N VAL A 217 17.59 -5.73 -8.82
CA VAL A 217 18.61 -5.33 -9.79
C VAL A 217 19.71 -6.42 -9.92
N SER A 218 20.15 -7.00 -8.81
CA SER A 218 21.19 -8.05 -8.83
C SER A 218 20.76 -9.34 -9.54
N ILE A 219 19.45 -9.65 -9.56
CA ILE A 219 18.90 -10.80 -10.30
C ILE A 219 18.45 -10.45 -11.72
N GLY A 220 18.76 -9.24 -12.21
CA GLY A 220 18.65 -8.87 -13.61
C GLY A 220 17.45 -8.00 -13.99
N HIS A 221 16.67 -7.49 -13.03
CA HIS A 221 15.64 -6.49 -13.34
C HIS A 221 16.29 -5.14 -13.68
N GLU A 222 15.76 -4.48 -14.71
CA GLU A 222 16.24 -3.18 -15.15
C GLU A 222 16.01 -2.11 -14.06
N PRO A 223 17.05 -1.37 -13.61
CA PRO A 223 16.91 -0.37 -12.54
C PRO A 223 15.83 0.69 -12.82
N ALA A 224 15.66 1.14 -14.07
CA ALA A 224 14.64 2.11 -14.46
C ALA A 224 13.21 1.57 -14.35
N ARG A 225 13.06 0.25 -14.23
CA ARG A 225 11.78 -0.44 -14.04
C ARG A 225 11.51 -0.88 -12.61
N VAL A 226 12.41 -0.61 -11.68
CA VAL A 226 12.18 -0.82 -10.25
C VAL A 226 11.67 0.49 -9.65
N ARG A 227 10.36 0.59 -9.51
CA ARG A 227 9.67 1.75 -8.93
C ARG A 227 9.48 1.55 -7.44
N THR A 228 9.83 2.56 -6.65
CA THR A 228 9.85 2.44 -5.20
C THR A 228 9.02 3.54 -4.54
N GLU A 229 8.36 3.17 -3.44
CA GLU A 229 7.72 4.09 -2.50
C GLU A 229 8.09 3.70 -1.06
N ARG A 230 8.42 4.68 -0.24
CA ARG A 230 8.94 4.47 1.11
C ARG A 230 8.01 5.05 2.15
N PHE A 231 7.71 4.26 3.17
CA PHE A 231 7.01 4.72 4.37
C PHE A 231 7.97 4.71 5.55
N GLY A 232 7.79 5.65 6.44
CA GLY A 232 8.59 5.76 7.65
C GLY A 232 8.82 7.21 8.02
N PRO A 233 9.44 7.47 9.18
CA PRO A 233 9.79 8.83 9.55
C PRO A 233 10.66 9.40 8.43
N SER A 234 10.22 10.50 7.87
CA SER A 234 11.05 11.31 6.97
C SER A 234 12.32 11.59 7.75
N GLY A 235 13.45 11.06 7.27
CA GLY A 235 14.74 11.27 7.92
C GLY A 235 14.94 12.74 8.21
N ARG A 236 15.33 13.04 9.47
CA ARG A 236 15.84 14.35 9.86
C ARG A 236 17.17 14.60 9.16
#